data_def2c96fcee549506b2ba0874fa7306c
#
_entry.id   def2c96fcee549506b2ba0874fa7306c
#
_cell.length_a   1.000
_cell.length_b   1.000
_cell.length_c   1.000
_cell.angle_alpha   90.00
_cell.angle_beta   90.00
_cell.angle_gamma   90.00
#
_symmetry.space_group_name_H-M   'P 1'
#
loop_
_entity.id
_entity.type
_entity.pdbx_description
1 polymer ?
#
loop_
_entity_poly.entity_id
_entity_poly.type
_entity_poly.pdbx_seq_one_letter_code
_entity_poly.pdbx_strand_id
1 'polypeptide(L)'
;DPADMEAVLETGIPDLNKSMGTSLDGKNITPATLVADITSDYEWIYANYEGFEGDKDLNYIHASNQYQDFAAKLRFMYGNLGDYFDHAVSYPWVGYLFTGMTPDEVQKLAAASHQYWADYGRYAEETWTSPVELPGKTGIVSIDFITGLTFTDELKDLYATLMANGIDVYIVSASPID
;
A
#
# COMPACT_ATOMS: atom_id res chain seq x y z
N ASP A 1 -7.54 -12.29 6.92
CA ASP A 1 -8.62 -12.18 7.92
C ASP A 1 -8.57 -10.77 8.54
N PRO A 2 -9.71 -10.06 8.69
CA PRO A 2 -9.73 -8.75 9.37
C PRO A 2 -9.14 -8.79 10.78
N ALA A 3 -9.31 -9.89 11.52
CA ALA A 3 -8.74 -10.07 12.85
C ALA A 3 -7.19 -10.02 12.88
N ASP A 4 -6.54 -10.30 11.77
CA ASP A 4 -5.09 -10.27 11.65
C ASP A 4 -4.56 -8.90 11.21
N MET A 5 -5.41 -8.06 10.60
CA MET A 5 -5.00 -6.79 10.00
C MET A 5 -4.38 -5.85 11.02
N GLU A 6 -5.01 -5.65 12.17
CA GLU A 6 -4.51 -4.80 13.24
C GLU A 6 -3.12 -5.24 13.69
N ALA A 7 -2.96 -6.53 14.00
CA ALA A 7 -1.70 -7.11 14.44
C ALA A 7 -0.59 -6.97 13.39
N VAL A 8 -0.92 -7.15 12.11
CA VAL A 8 0.04 -7.00 10.99
C VAL A 8 0.50 -5.54 10.89
N LEU A 9 -0.43 -4.59 10.92
CA LEU A 9 -0.12 -3.17 10.80
C LEU A 9 0.72 -2.64 11.97
N GLU A 10 0.55 -3.18 13.17
CA GLU A 10 1.32 -2.81 14.37
C GLU A 10 2.71 -3.46 14.43
N THR A 11 2.93 -4.52 13.65
CA THR A 11 4.17 -5.31 13.72
C THR A 11 5.40 -4.43 13.47
N GLY A 12 6.36 -4.53 14.37
CA GLY A 12 7.66 -3.83 14.27
C GLY A 12 7.64 -2.36 14.66
N ILE A 13 6.50 -1.76 14.96
CA ILE A 13 6.40 -0.35 15.37
C ILE A 13 6.61 -0.26 16.89
N PRO A 14 7.70 0.40 17.36
CA PRO A 14 8.06 0.38 18.78
C PRO A 14 7.21 1.32 19.65
N ASP A 15 6.55 2.32 19.06
CA ASP A 15 5.71 3.29 19.77
C ASP A 15 4.50 3.66 18.90
N LEU A 16 3.38 3.02 19.16
CA LEU A 16 2.12 3.24 18.46
C LEU A 16 1.48 4.61 18.75
N ASN A 17 1.90 5.28 19.82
CA ASN A 17 1.37 6.60 20.19
C ASN A 17 2.27 7.76 19.76
N LYS A 18 3.39 7.49 19.10
CA LYS A 18 4.27 8.53 18.58
C LYS A 18 3.52 9.38 17.57
N SER A 19 3.58 10.72 17.75
CA SER A 19 2.97 11.64 16.78
C SER A 19 3.69 11.57 15.44
N MET A 20 2.90 11.43 14.39
CA MET A 20 3.32 11.48 12.98
C MET A 20 2.78 12.74 12.28
N GLY A 21 2.54 13.81 13.05
CA GLY A 21 2.04 15.07 12.55
C GLY A 21 0.56 15.31 12.85
N THR A 22 -0.03 16.22 12.07
CA THR A 22 -1.41 16.66 12.27
C THR A 22 -2.19 16.49 10.97
N SER A 23 -3.39 15.93 11.06
CA SER A 23 -4.30 15.77 9.94
C SER A 23 -4.85 17.12 9.43
N LEU A 24 -5.47 17.12 8.26
CA LEU A 24 -6.03 18.34 7.65
C LEU A 24 -7.17 18.95 8.49
N ASP A 25 -7.85 18.14 9.28
CA ASP A 25 -8.91 18.55 10.22
C ASP A 25 -8.40 18.77 11.66
N GLY A 26 -7.07 18.78 11.87
CA GLY A 26 -6.45 19.21 13.12
C GLY A 26 -6.25 18.12 14.18
N LYS A 27 -6.43 16.83 13.87
CA LYS A 27 -6.19 15.73 14.80
C LYS A 27 -4.73 15.32 14.80
N ASN A 28 -4.23 14.81 15.92
CA ASN A 28 -2.90 14.23 16.00
C ASN A 28 -2.90 12.85 15.33
N ILE A 29 -2.03 12.68 14.35
CA ILE A 29 -1.83 11.40 13.66
C ILE A 29 -0.83 10.56 14.44
N THR A 30 -1.19 9.31 14.72
CA THR A 30 -0.30 8.31 15.33
C THR A 30 -0.45 6.97 14.61
N PRO A 31 0.53 6.05 14.70
CA PRO A 31 0.34 4.69 14.20
C PRO A 31 -0.95 4.05 14.75
N ALA A 32 -1.24 4.19 16.04
CA ALA A 32 -2.44 3.61 16.64
C ALA A 32 -3.73 4.14 16.03
N THR A 33 -3.83 5.45 15.72
CA THR A 33 -5.03 6.00 15.07
C THR A 33 -5.15 5.54 13.63
N LEU A 34 -4.04 5.49 12.88
CA LEU A 34 -4.00 4.97 11.51
C LEU A 34 -4.42 3.50 11.46
N VAL A 35 -3.81 2.66 12.30
CA VAL A 35 -4.13 1.23 12.40
C VAL A 35 -5.61 1.02 12.67
N ALA A 36 -6.18 1.75 13.64
CA ALA A 36 -7.59 1.61 13.99
C ALA A 36 -8.54 1.96 12.83
N ASP A 37 -8.24 3.02 12.09
CA ASP A 37 -9.06 3.43 10.95
C ASP A 37 -8.90 2.46 9.77
N ILE A 38 -7.67 2.11 9.40
CA ILE A 38 -7.36 1.16 8.31
C ILE A 38 -8.02 -0.19 8.59
N THR A 39 -7.95 -0.69 9.83
CA THR A 39 -8.58 -1.96 10.22
C THR A 39 -10.10 -1.89 10.09
N SER A 40 -10.72 -0.81 10.58
CA SER A 40 -12.18 -0.62 10.47
C SER A 40 -12.66 -0.56 9.02
N ASP A 41 -11.92 0.13 8.16
CA ASP A 41 -12.25 0.21 6.74
C ASP A 41 -12.07 -1.15 6.05
N TYR A 42 -11.01 -1.87 6.40
CA TYR A 42 -10.77 -3.22 5.86
C TYR A 42 -11.86 -4.21 6.31
N GLU A 43 -12.31 -4.15 7.56
CA GLU A 43 -13.45 -4.94 8.05
C GLU A 43 -14.71 -4.68 7.21
N TRP A 44 -14.98 -3.41 6.89
CA TRP A 44 -16.10 -3.06 6.03
C TRP A 44 -15.91 -3.61 4.60
N ILE A 45 -14.72 -3.47 4.01
CA ILE A 45 -14.41 -4.00 2.68
C ILE A 45 -14.60 -5.53 2.67
N TYR A 46 -14.08 -6.22 3.68
CA TYR A 46 -14.17 -7.67 3.81
C TYR A 46 -15.62 -8.16 3.88
N ALA A 47 -16.46 -7.48 4.64
CA ALA A 47 -17.87 -7.81 4.79
C ALA A 47 -18.72 -7.45 3.55
N ASN A 48 -18.26 -6.60 2.65
CA ASN A 48 -19.04 -6.12 1.52
C ASN A 48 -18.56 -6.62 0.16
N TYR A 49 -17.27 -6.89 -0.02
CA TYR A 49 -16.70 -7.30 -1.30
C TYR A 49 -17.01 -8.77 -1.63
N GLU A 50 -17.47 -9.03 -2.87
CA GLU A 50 -17.79 -10.38 -3.35
C GLU A 50 -16.58 -11.34 -3.41
N GLY A 51 -15.37 -10.81 -3.43
CA GLY A 51 -14.13 -11.59 -3.34
C GLY A 51 -13.83 -12.09 -1.93
N PHE A 52 -14.58 -11.65 -0.92
CA PHE A 52 -14.49 -12.08 0.48
C PHE A 52 -15.84 -12.61 0.97
N GLU A 53 -16.49 -11.94 1.93
CA GLU A 53 -17.76 -12.41 2.53
C GLU A 53 -18.99 -11.65 2.00
N GLY A 54 -18.80 -10.62 1.19
CA GLY A 54 -19.87 -9.75 0.71
C GLY A 54 -20.48 -10.15 -0.63
N ASP A 55 -21.23 -9.23 -1.20
CA ASP A 55 -21.95 -9.40 -2.48
C ASP A 55 -21.74 -8.23 -3.45
N LYS A 56 -20.88 -7.27 -3.12
CA LYS A 56 -20.60 -6.08 -3.93
C LYS A 56 -19.41 -6.32 -4.84
N ASP A 57 -19.51 -5.83 -6.08
CA ASP A 57 -18.42 -5.89 -7.03
C ASP A 57 -17.28 -4.90 -6.68
N LEU A 58 -16.15 -5.06 -7.35
CA LEU A 58 -14.97 -4.24 -7.15
C LEU A 58 -15.23 -2.75 -7.43
N ASN A 59 -16.06 -2.40 -8.40
CA ASN A 59 -16.36 -1.01 -8.74
C ASN A 59 -17.14 -0.32 -7.61
N TYR A 60 -18.10 -1.04 -7.00
CA TYR A 60 -18.81 -0.54 -5.84
C TYR A 60 -17.87 -0.28 -4.66
N ILE A 61 -16.98 -1.23 -4.39
CA ILE A 61 -15.99 -1.10 -3.31
C ILE A 61 -15.06 0.10 -3.57
N HIS A 62 -14.49 0.23 -4.76
CA HIS A 62 -13.59 1.34 -5.10
C HIS A 62 -14.26 2.72 -5.01
N ALA A 63 -15.56 2.80 -5.25
CA ALA A 63 -16.32 4.05 -5.14
C ALA A 63 -16.74 4.39 -3.70
N SER A 64 -16.54 3.49 -2.74
CA SER A 64 -16.93 3.70 -1.35
C SER A 64 -15.97 4.62 -0.60
N ASN A 65 -16.49 5.33 0.39
CA ASN A 65 -15.68 6.14 1.29
C ASN A 65 -14.70 5.28 2.09
N GLN A 66 -15.08 4.07 2.47
CA GLN A 66 -14.24 3.16 3.23
C GLN A 66 -13.00 2.74 2.42
N TYR A 67 -13.17 2.40 1.14
CA TYR A 67 -12.01 2.07 0.31
C TYR A 67 -11.08 3.28 0.08
N GLN A 68 -11.66 4.45 -0.14
CA GLN A 68 -10.89 5.68 -0.34
C GLN A 68 -10.11 6.06 0.93
N ASP A 69 -10.72 5.93 2.10
CA ASP A 69 -10.06 6.17 3.39
C ASP A 69 -8.97 5.13 3.68
N PHE A 70 -9.31 3.86 3.48
CA PHE A 70 -8.34 2.75 3.57
C PHE A 70 -7.10 2.99 2.72
N ALA A 71 -7.30 3.30 1.43
CA ALA A 71 -6.20 3.51 0.49
C ALA A 71 -5.35 4.74 0.88
N ALA A 72 -6.00 5.86 1.22
CA ALA A 72 -5.31 7.08 1.62
C ALA A 72 -4.50 6.88 2.91
N LYS A 73 -5.09 6.28 3.95
CA LYS A 73 -4.42 6.08 5.24
C LYS A 73 -3.34 5.02 5.21
N LEU A 74 -3.55 3.91 4.49
CA LEU A 74 -2.51 2.89 4.31
C LEU A 74 -1.32 3.46 3.53
N ARG A 75 -1.58 4.19 2.46
CA ARG A 75 -0.54 4.85 1.68
C ARG A 75 0.18 5.94 2.48
N PHE A 76 -0.56 6.73 3.28
CA PHE A 76 0.02 7.72 4.18
C PHE A 76 0.95 7.06 5.20
N MET A 77 0.52 5.97 5.83
CA MET A 77 1.34 5.22 6.78
C MET A 77 2.62 4.71 6.12
N TYR A 78 2.51 4.05 4.98
CA TYR A 78 3.67 3.58 4.21
C TYR A 78 4.64 4.71 3.83
N GLY A 79 4.12 5.82 3.32
CA GLY A 79 4.96 6.92 2.83
C GLY A 79 5.64 7.72 3.93
N ASN A 80 5.05 7.77 5.12
CA ASN A 80 5.53 8.65 6.20
C ASN A 80 6.21 7.89 7.35
N LEU A 81 6.12 6.57 7.42
CA LEU A 81 6.70 5.82 8.53
C LEU A 81 8.20 6.08 8.68
N GLY A 82 8.92 6.20 7.56
CA GLY A 82 10.37 6.47 7.51
C GLY A 82 10.77 7.87 7.95
N ASP A 83 9.85 8.84 7.96
CA ASP A 83 10.11 10.19 8.44
C ASP A 83 10.08 10.30 9.97
N TYR A 84 9.39 9.36 10.61
CA TYR A 84 9.18 9.38 12.06
C TYR A 84 9.88 8.25 12.81
N PHE A 85 10.20 7.16 12.13
CA PHE A 85 10.87 5.99 12.71
C PHE A 85 12.16 5.67 11.97
N ASP A 86 13.05 4.94 12.61
CA ASP A 86 14.28 4.45 12.00
C ASP A 86 14.00 3.56 10.78
N HIS A 87 14.95 3.50 9.86
CA HIS A 87 14.86 2.63 8.68
C HIS A 87 14.74 1.14 9.05
N ALA A 88 15.27 0.73 10.19
CA ALA A 88 15.08 -0.63 10.72
C ALA A 88 13.62 -0.94 11.08
N VAL A 89 12.76 0.06 11.20
CA VAL A 89 11.31 -0.08 11.41
C VAL A 89 10.58 0.06 10.08
N SER A 90 10.84 1.14 9.35
CA SER A 90 10.03 1.52 8.18
C SER A 90 10.26 0.60 6.97
N TYR A 91 11.47 0.10 6.75
CA TYR A 91 11.77 -0.75 5.60
C TYR A 91 11.15 -2.15 5.68
N PRO A 92 11.27 -2.89 6.79
CA PRO A 92 10.63 -4.21 6.86
C PRO A 92 9.12 -4.13 7.04
N TRP A 93 8.56 -2.96 7.42
CA TRP A 93 7.14 -2.85 7.73
C TRP A 93 6.24 -3.26 6.54
N VAL A 94 6.58 -2.88 5.33
CA VAL A 94 5.80 -3.27 4.14
C VAL A 94 5.83 -4.78 3.91
N GLY A 95 6.92 -5.46 4.29
CA GLY A 95 7.04 -6.91 4.19
C GLY A 95 6.04 -7.64 5.09
N TYR A 96 5.69 -7.07 6.24
CA TYR A 96 4.72 -7.68 7.16
C TYR A 96 3.30 -7.75 6.57
N LEU A 97 2.96 -6.88 5.60
CA LEU A 97 1.68 -6.94 4.89
C LEU A 97 1.50 -8.23 4.09
N PHE A 98 2.60 -8.93 3.77
CA PHE A 98 2.59 -10.22 3.09
C PHE A 98 2.63 -11.42 4.05
N THR A 99 2.49 -11.19 5.35
CA THR A 99 2.53 -12.26 6.36
C THR A 99 1.46 -13.33 6.07
N GLY A 100 1.90 -14.59 6.01
CA GLY A 100 1.03 -15.73 5.69
C GLY A 100 0.89 -16.04 4.19
N MET A 101 1.40 -15.17 3.31
CA MET A 101 1.44 -15.45 1.87
C MET A 101 2.67 -16.30 1.50
N THR A 102 2.49 -17.18 0.54
CA THR A 102 3.61 -17.89 -0.08
C THR A 102 4.34 -17.01 -1.08
N PRO A 103 5.63 -17.30 -1.41
CA PRO A 103 6.35 -16.55 -2.44
C PRO A 103 5.61 -16.50 -3.79
N ASP A 104 4.95 -17.58 -4.18
CA ASP A 104 4.17 -17.64 -5.42
C ASP A 104 2.95 -16.70 -5.41
N GLU A 105 2.30 -16.54 -4.25
CA GLU A 105 1.18 -15.60 -4.10
C GLU A 105 1.67 -14.16 -4.14
N VAL A 106 2.76 -13.84 -3.46
CA VAL A 106 3.38 -12.50 -3.53
C VAL A 106 3.82 -12.18 -4.96
N GLN A 107 4.43 -13.13 -5.67
CA GLN A 107 4.83 -12.93 -7.06
C GLN A 107 3.63 -12.65 -7.98
N LYS A 108 2.52 -13.37 -7.80
CA LYS A 108 1.27 -13.13 -8.57
C LYS A 108 0.69 -11.76 -8.28
N LEU A 109 0.66 -11.35 -7.00
CA LEU A 109 0.19 -10.04 -6.59
C LEU A 109 1.06 -8.93 -7.18
N ALA A 110 2.39 -9.06 -7.12
CA ALA A 110 3.32 -8.12 -7.71
C ALA A 110 3.13 -8.00 -9.23
N ALA A 111 2.98 -9.14 -9.93
CA ALA A 111 2.73 -9.14 -11.38
C ALA A 111 1.41 -8.45 -11.74
N ALA A 112 0.35 -8.68 -10.98
CA ALA A 112 -0.94 -8.04 -11.18
C ALA A 112 -0.87 -6.52 -10.92
N SER A 113 -0.17 -6.11 -9.87
CA SER A 113 0.06 -4.70 -9.56
C SER A 113 0.86 -3.99 -10.66
N HIS A 114 1.94 -4.63 -11.15
CA HIS A 114 2.74 -4.07 -12.25
C HIS A 114 1.92 -3.93 -13.53
N GLN A 115 1.07 -4.91 -13.85
CA GLN A 115 0.19 -4.84 -15.02
C GLN A 115 -0.84 -3.72 -14.88
N TYR A 116 -1.48 -3.61 -13.72
CA TYR A 116 -2.44 -2.54 -13.43
C TYR A 116 -1.83 -1.15 -13.66
N TRP A 117 -0.64 -0.89 -13.12
CA TRP A 117 0.03 0.40 -13.27
C TRP A 117 0.56 0.63 -14.69
N ALA A 118 0.96 -0.42 -15.40
CA ALA A 118 1.34 -0.32 -16.80
C ALA A 118 0.16 0.08 -17.69
N ASP A 119 -1.03 -0.44 -17.41
CA ASP A 119 -2.27 -0.12 -18.14
C ASP A 119 -2.83 1.25 -17.73
N TYR A 120 -2.64 1.66 -16.48
CA TYR A 120 -3.08 2.97 -15.98
C TYR A 120 -2.38 4.14 -16.66
N GLY A 121 -1.10 4.01 -16.96
CA GLY A 121 -0.33 5.02 -17.66
C GLY A 121 1.07 5.24 -17.09
N ARG A 122 1.89 5.95 -17.87
CA ARG A 122 3.27 6.18 -17.49
C ARG A 122 3.40 7.38 -16.59
N TYR A 123 4.10 7.22 -15.48
CA TYR A 123 4.61 8.30 -14.64
C TYR A 123 3.55 9.36 -14.33
N ALA A 124 2.53 8.94 -13.62
CA ALA A 124 1.48 9.82 -13.14
C ALA A 124 1.75 10.25 -11.69
N GLU A 125 1.44 11.49 -11.37
CA GLU A 125 1.35 11.97 -9.99
C GLU A 125 -0.08 11.77 -9.52
N GLU A 126 -0.22 11.17 -8.33
CA GLU A 126 -1.50 10.87 -7.69
C GLU A 126 -1.55 11.54 -6.33
N THR A 127 -2.72 12.04 -5.97
CA THR A 127 -3.03 12.51 -4.62
C THR A 127 -4.20 11.72 -4.07
N TRP A 128 -3.98 10.97 -3.00
CA TRP A 128 -5.07 10.28 -2.31
C TRP A 128 -5.38 10.99 -1.01
N THR A 129 -6.65 11.30 -0.80
CA THR A 129 -7.14 12.05 0.37
C THR A 129 -8.30 11.31 1.01
N SER A 130 -8.29 11.21 2.34
CA SER A 130 -9.42 10.67 3.10
C SER A 130 -10.69 11.44 2.82
N PRO A 131 -11.85 10.78 2.66
CA PRO A 131 -13.13 11.46 2.54
C PRO A 131 -13.48 12.27 3.80
N VAL A 132 -14.05 13.45 3.62
CA VAL A 132 -14.46 14.32 4.75
C VAL A 132 -15.59 13.71 5.57
N GLU A 133 -16.36 12.82 4.97
CA GLU A 133 -17.47 12.10 5.61
C GLU A 133 -17.00 10.97 6.53
N LEU A 134 -15.73 10.54 6.39
CA LEU A 134 -15.17 9.43 7.16
C LEU A 134 -13.78 9.78 7.76
N PRO A 135 -13.68 10.80 8.62
CA PRO A 135 -12.39 11.24 9.15
C PRO A 135 -11.77 10.24 10.15
N GLY A 136 -12.58 9.35 10.73
CA GLY A 136 -12.11 8.36 11.70
C GLY A 136 -11.43 8.94 12.93
N LYS A 137 -10.51 8.19 13.54
CA LYS A 137 -9.69 8.62 14.69
C LYS A 137 -8.52 9.48 14.26
N THR A 138 -7.91 9.16 13.12
CA THR A 138 -6.75 9.86 12.55
C THR A 138 -7.10 11.26 12.05
N GLY A 139 -8.31 11.44 11.53
CA GLY A 139 -8.69 12.61 10.76
C GLY A 139 -8.45 12.43 9.26
N ILE A 140 -8.54 13.54 8.55
CA ILE A 140 -8.36 13.58 7.10
C ILE A 140 -6.87 13.64 6.77
N VAL A 141 -6.35 12.62 6.09
CA VAL A 141 -4.98 12.60 5.59
C VAL A 141 -4.97 12.82 4.08
N SER A 142 -3.85 13.30 3.56
CA SER A 142 -3.59 13.41 2.12
C SER A 142 -2.15 13.00 1.84
N ILE A 143 -1.92 12.27 0.78
CA ILE A 143 -0.60 11.79 0.38
C ILE A 143 -0.44 11.86 -1.12
N ASP A 144 0.64 12.52 -1.55
CA ASP A 144 1.06 12.56 -2.94
C ASP A 144 2.07 11.45 -3.20
N PHE A 145 1.99 10.83 -4.35
CA PHE A 145 2.98 9.85 -4.78
C PHE A 145 3.02 9.72 -6.31
N ILE A 146 4.14 9.19 -6.78
CA ILE A 146 4.34 8.90 -8.21
C ILE A 146 3.98 7.44 -8.46
N THR A 147 3.25 7.20 -9.52
CA THR A 147 2.83 5.87 -9.96
C THR A 147 3.16 5.64 -11.43
N GLY A 148 2.80 4.48 -11.97
CA GLY A 148 2.95 4.16 -13.39
C GLY A 148 4.39 3.88 -13.82
N LEU A 149 5.28 3.48 -12.91
CA LEU A 149 6.61 3.00 -13.25
C LEU A 149 6.48 1.69 -14.01
N THR A 150 7.06 1.63 -15.21
CA THR A 150 7.03 0.43 -16.06
C THR A 150 8.32 0.30 -16.86
N PHE A 151 8.66 -0.91 -17.24
CA PHE A 151 9.74 -1.15 -18.19
C PHE A 151 9.28 -0.77 -19.60
N THR A 152 10.09 0.03 -20.29
CA THR A 152 9.85 0.35 -21.70
C THR A 152 10.07 -0.89 -22.57
N ASP A 153 9.45 -0.91 -23.75
CA ASP A 153 9.60 -2.04 -24.67
C ASP A 153 11.06 -2.18 -25.16
N GLU A 154 11.74 -1.05 -25.33
CA GLU A 154 13.17 -1.05 -25.70
C GLU A 154 14.04 -1.71 -24.62
N LEU A 155 13.71 -1.53 -23.34
CA LEU A 155 14.44 -2.17 -22.26
C LEU A 155 14.15 -3.68 -22.20
N LYS A 156 12.91 -4.08 -22.43
CA LYS A 156 12.52 -5.50 -22.52
C LYS A 156 13.25 -6.19 -23.68
N ASP A 157 13.27 -5.54 -24.85
CA ASP A 157 13.98 -6.04 -26.04
C ASP A 157 15.49 -6.14 -25.81
N LEU A 158 16.09 -5.16 -25.12
CA LEU A 158 17.49 -5.21 -24.72
C LEU A 158 17.77 -6.43 -23.85
N TYR A 159 17.00 -6.64 -22.80
CA TYR A 159 17.19 -7.78 -21.90
C TYR A 159 16.99 -9.11 -22.64
N ALA A 160 15.95 -9.24 -23.44
CA ALA A 160 15.71 -10.43 -24.25
C ALA A 160 16.88 -10.73 -25.20
N THR A 161 17.42 -9.69 -25.84
CA THR A 161 18.57 -9.81 -26.74
C THR A 161 19.84 -10.25 -25.99
N LEU A 162 20.13 -9.66 -24.84
CA LEU A 162 21.28 -10.02 -24.01
C LEU A 162 21.21 -11.49 -23.59
N MET A 163 20.07 -11.91 -23.04
CA MET A 163 19.83 -13.29 -22.58
C MET A 163 19.90 -14.29 -23.74
N ALA A 164 19.38 -13.98 -24.92
CA ALA A 164 19.45 -14.82 -26.12
C ALA A 164 20.89 -15.00 -26.62
N ASN A 165 21.78 -14.08 -26.29
CA ASN A 165 23.21 -14.17 -26.62
C ASN A 165 24.08 -14.73 -25.48
N GLY A 166 23.45 -15.35 -24.46
CA GLY A 166 24.16 -16.01 -23.36
C GLY A 166 24.77 -15.04 -22.34
N ILE A 167 24.27 -13.80 -22.28
CA ILE A 167 24.68 -12.81 -21.29
C ILE A 167 23.71 -12.88 -20.12
N ASP A 168 24.22 -13.13 -18.92
CA ASP A 168 23.43 -13.09 -17.70
C ASP A 168 23.08 -11.65 -17.35
N VAL A 169 21.80 -11.40 -17.09
CA VAL A 169 21.28 -10.09 -16.71
C VAL A 169 20.85 -10.12 -15.26
N TYR A 170 21.39 -9.21 -14.46
CA TYR A 170 21.07 -9.07 -13.04
C TYR A 170 20.40 -7.72 -12.79
N ILE A 171 19.31 -7.73 -12.03
CA ILE A 171 18.68 -6.51 -11.54
C ILE A 171 19.23 -6.21 -10.14
N VAL A 172 19.78 -5.02 -9.97
CA VAL A 172 20.23 -4.51 -8.67
C VAL A 172 19.28 -3.41 -8.27
N SER A 173 18.56 -3.62 -7.17
CA SER A 173 17.60 -2.66 -6.62
C SER A 173 18.09 -2.14 -5.28
N ALA A 174 17.83 -0.84 -5.02
CA ALA A 174 18.01 -0.24 -3.71
C ALA A 174 16.73 -0.33 -2.86
N SER A 175 15.62 -0.80 -3.45
CA SER A 175 14.41 -1.10 -2.70
C SER A 175 14.56 -2.45 -2.00
N PRO A 176 14.01 -2.62 -0.79
CA PRO A 176 13.97 -3.92 -0.16
C PRO A 176 13.21 -4.89 -1.07
N ILE A 177 13.86 -6.01 -1.36
CA ILE A 177 13.27 -7.17 -2.02
C ILE A 177 13.50 -8.28 -1.00
N ASP A 178 12.57 -8.45 -0.13
CA ASP A 178 12.61 -9.52 0.86
C ASP A 178 11.73 -10.69 0.40
#